data_2a1d186724986c67c8cd4e95d1c21116
#
_entry.id   2a1d186724986c67c8cd4e95d1c21116
#
_cell.length_a   1.000
_cell.length_b   1.000
_cell.length_c   1.000
_cell.angle_alpha   90.00
_cell.angle_beta   90.00
_cell.angle_gamma   90.00
#
_symmetry.space_group_name_H-M   'P 1'
#
loop_
_entity.id
_entity.type
_entity.pdbx_description
1 polymer ?
#
loop_
_entity_poly.entity_id
_entity_poly.type
_entity_poly.pdbx_seq_one_letter_code
_entity_poly.pdbx_strand_id
1 'polypeptide(L)'
;KLEEIDITSNSEANGLGTGAAVADIDKDGILELLIAHGETGNQILTLYKANVKKDKNYLRIKALNKNGAPARGATVTLTSNLRKHSKTIDSGSGYLCQMEPVAHYGIRNGEKDFEVQIKWTNGKTNNYKIKETGKTYIFKQSKMTISPS
;
A
#
# COMPACT_ATOMS: atom_id res chain seq x y z
N LYS A 1 -11.49 -15.41 15.41
CA LYS A 1 -11.90 -16.48 14.48
C LYS A 1 -11.58 -15.99 13.08
N LEU A 2 -10.83 -16.77 12.32
CA LEU A 2 -10.62 -16.50 10.90
C LEU A 2 -11.81 -17.08 10.15
N GLU A 3 -12.39 -16.31 9.25
CA GLU A 3 -13.47 -16.73 8.36
C GLU A 3 -12.94 -16.69 6.93
N GLU A 4 -13.18 -17.76 6.19
CA GLU A 4 -12.92 -17.81 4.77
C GLU A 4 -13.95 -16.94 4.04
N ILE A 5 -13.48 -16.06 3.17
CA ILE A 5 -14.33 -15.23 2.33
C ILE A 5 -14.17 -15.73 0.90
N ASP A 6 -15.21 -16.30 0.35
CA ASP A 6 -15.26 -16.62 -1.08
C ASP A 6 -15.37 -15.32 -1.87
N ILE A 7 -14.31 -14.97 -2.60
CA ILE A 7 -14.26 -13.76 -3.41
C ILE A 7 -15.02 -13.90 -4.72
N THR A 8 -15.20 -15.06 -5.26
CA THR A 8 -16.19 -15.47 -6.27
C THR A 8 -15.94 -16.90 -6.75
N SER A 9 -16.99 -17.61 -7.17
CA SER A 9 -16.90 -18.95 -7.78
C SER A 9 -16.15 -18.97 -9.13
N ASN A 10 -15.94 -17.82 -9.75
CA ASN A 10 -15.24 -17.68 -11.05
C ASN A 10 -13.79 -17.20 -10.91
N SER A 11 -13.26 -17.05 -9.69
CA SER A 11 -11.90 -16.58 -9.48
C SER A 11 -10.85 -17.56 -10.04
N GLU A 12 -11.22 -18.82 -10.23
CA GLU A 12 -10.33 -19.88 -10.68
C GLU A 12 -10.97 -20.76 -11.75
N ALA A 13 -11.59 -20.15 -12.76
CA ALA A 13 -12.41 -20.83 -13.74
C ALA A 13 -11.71 -22.01 -14.47
N ASN A 14 -10.38 -21.97 -14.67
CA ASN A 14 -9.64 -22.97 -15.42
C ASN A 14 -8.21 -23.20 -14.91
N GLY A 15 -7.88 -22.87 -13.68
CA GLY A 15 -6.53 -23.06 -13.17
C GLY A 15 -6.33 -22.53 -11.75
N LEU A 16 -5.26 -22.99 -11.13
CA LEU A 16 -4.84 -22.55 -9.82
C LEU A 16 -4.31 -21.13 -9.87
N GLY A 17 -4.77 -20.25 -8.98
CA GLY A 17 -4.18 -18.94 -8.79
C GLY A 17 -2.71 -19.05 -8.39
N THR A 18 -1.80 -18.42 -9.15
CA THR A 18 -0.36 -18.50 -8.92
C THR A 18 0.22 -17.26 -8.28
N GLY A 19 -0.36 -16.10 -8.50
CA GLY A 19 0.11 -14.85 -7.94
C GLY A 19 -0.99 -13.82 -7.82
N ALA A 20 -0.89 -12.97 -6.81
CA ALA A 20 -1.85 -11.89 -6.61
C ALA A 20 -1.13 -10.59 -6.20
N ALA A 21 -1.59 -9.48 -6.75
CA ALA A 21 -1.10 -8.16 -6.39
C ALA A 21 -2.26 -7.19 -6.17
N VAL A 22 -2.07 -6.24 -5.27
CA VAL A 22 -3.02 -5.16 -5.02
C VAL A 22 -2.40 -3.81 -5.33
N ALA A 23 -3.17 -2.96 -6.00
CA ALA A 23 -2.79 -1.57 -6.27
C ALA A 23 -4.04 -0.72 -6.44
N ASP A 24 -3.93 0.58 -6.26
CA ASP A 24 -4.94 1.56 -6.63
C ASP A 24 -4.62 2.04 -8.06
N ILE A 25 -5.13 1.29 -9.05
CA ILE A 25 -4.77 1.43 -10.47
C ILE A 25 -5.37 2.70 -11.07
N ASP A 26 -6.64 2.98 -10.78
CA ASP A 26 -7.33 4.17 -11.30
C ASP A 26 -7.23 5.39 -10.38
N LYS A 27 -6.50 5.28 -9.26
CA LYS A 27 -6.22 6.35 -8.29
C LYS A 27 -7.48 6.91 -7.61
N ASP A 28 -8.47 6.06 -7.40
CA ASP A 28 -9.70 6.42 -6.70
C ASP A 28 -9.65 6.15 -5.18
N GLY A 29 -8.57 5.53 -4.70
CA GLY A 29 -8.34 5.22 -3.30
C GLY A 29 -8.88 3.86 -2.86
N ILE A 30 -9.50 3.11 -3.77
CA ILE A 30 -9.95 1.73 -3.57
C ILE A 30 -8.91 0.83 -4.21
N LEU A 31 -8.49 -0.23 -3.51
CA LEU A 31 -7.52 -1.15 -4.05
C LEU A 31 -8.19 -2.15 -4.98
N GLU A 32 -7.63 -2.32 -6.17
CA GLU A 32 -7.93 -3.43 -7.06
C GLU A 32 -7.07 -4.64 -6.73
N LEU A 33 -7.61 -5.84 -7.00
CA LEU A 33 -6.92 -7.11 -6.86
C LEU A 33 -6.69 -7.71 -8.25
N LEU A 34 -5.43 -7.91 -8.60
CA LEU A 34 -5.00 -8.60 -9.81
C LEU A 34 -4.59 -10.02 -9.45
N ILE A 35 -5.15 -11.02 -10.14
CA ILE A 35 -4.82 -12.43 -9.96
C ILE A 35 -4.31 -13.02 -11.27
N ALA A 36 -3.12 -13.64 -11.22
CA ALA A 36 -2.58 -14.45 -12.30
C ALA A 36 -2.97 -15.92 -12.06
N HIS A 37 -3.38 -16.59 -13.11
CA HIS A 37 -3.81 -17.99 -13.07
C HIS A 37 -2.87 -18.89 -13.86
N GLY A 38 -2.55 -20.05 -13.28
CA GLY A 38 -1.81 -21.11 -13.92
C GLY A 38 -0.34 -20.80 -14.19
N GLU A 39 0.45 -21.86 -14.39
CA GLU A 39 1.87 -21.79 -14.75
C GLU A 39 2.11 -22.31 -16.17
N THR A 40 1.11 -22.93 -16.78
CA THR A 40 1.21 -23.59 -18.09
C THR A 40 0.07 -23.16 -19.01
N GLY A 41 0.40 -22.85 -20.25
CA GLY A 41 -0.56 -22.45 -21.29
C GLY A 41 -1.02 -20.99 -21.16
N ASN A 42 -1.96 -20.61 -22.01
CA ASN A 42 -2.54 -19.27 -22.02
C ASN A 42 -3.64 -19.19 -20.97
N GLN A 43 -3.35 -18.59 -19.83
CA GLN A 43 -4.28 -18.37 -18.72
C GLN A 43 -4.77 -16.91 -18.68
N ILE A 44 -5.98 -16.74 -18.16
CA ILE A 44 -6.59 -15.42 -18.03
C ILE A 44 -5.95 -14.68 -16.87
N LEU A 45 -5.69 -13.39 -17.06
CA LEU A 45 -5.37 -12.46 -15.97
C LEU A 45 -6.67 -11.81 -15.50
N THR A 46 -6.99 -11.92 -14.22
CA THR A 46 -8.26 -11.41 -13.68
C THR A 46 -8.02 -10.18 -12.81
N LEU A 47 -8.74 -9.11 -13.11
CA LEU A 47 -8.75 -7.88 -12.31
C LEU A 47 -10.09 -7.76 -11.58
N TYR A 48 -10.04 -7.74 -10.26
CA TYR A 48 -11.21 -7.49 -9.41
C TYR A 48 -11.22 -6.06 -8.92
N LYS A 49 -12.36 -5.43 -9.03
CA LYS A 49 -12.63 -4.11 -8.49
C LYS A 49 -13.76 -4.18 -7.48
N ALA A 50 -13.57 -3.57 -6.31
CA ALA A 50 -14.62 -3.49 -5.31
C ALA A 50 -15.74 -2.57 -5.80
N ASN A 51 -16.99 -3.06 -5.78
CA ASN A 51 -18.16 -2.25 -6.08
C ASN A 51 -18.62 -1.49 -4.84
N VAL A 52 -17.84 -0.50 -4.42
CA VAL A 52 -18.11 0.33 -3.26
C VAL A 52 -18.20 1.80 -3.68
N LYS A 53 -18.92 2.60 -2.88
CA LYS A 53 -19.02 4.03 -3.11
C LYS A 53 -17.63 4.67 -2.97
N LYS A 54 -17.22 5.42 -3.99
CA LYS A 54 -16.00 6.23 -3.94
C LYS A 54 -16.17 7.30 -2.88
N ASP A 55 -15.33 7.25 -1.87
CA ASP A 55 -15.23 8.27 -0.85
C ASP A 55 -13.75 8.62 -0.62
N LYS A 56 -13.50 9.69 0.10
CA LYS A 56 -12.15 10.15 0.42
C LYS A 56 -11.60 9.51 1.70
N ASN A 57 -12.11 8.35 2.09
CA ASN A 57 -11.73 7.66 3.31
C ASN A 57 -10.47 6.79 3.11
N TYR A 58 -9.45 7.38 2.54
CA TYR A 58 -8.15 6.73 2.39
C TYR A 58 -6.99 7.70 2.59
N LEU A 59 -5.84 7.16 2.84
CA LEU A 59 -4.56 7.86 2.88
C LEU A 59 -3.49 7.00 2.25
N ARG A 60 -2.76 7.56 1.28
CA ARG A 60 -1.65 6.88 0.60
C ARG A 60 -0.35 7.60 0.85
N ILE A 61 0.67 6.87 1.28
CA ILE A 61 1.99 7.42 1.60
C ILE A 61 3.04 6.79 0.70
N LYS A 62 3.64 7.61 -0.17
CA LYS A 62 4.81 7.26 -0.98
C LYS A 62 6.05 7.74 -0.24
N ALA A 63 6.80 6.81 0.35
CA ALA A 63 8.10 7.10 0.93
C ALA A 63 9.18 6.90 -0.14
N LEU A 64 9.92 7.95 -0.47
CA LEU A 64 10.99 7.94 -1.45
C LEU A 64 12.35 8.09 -0.77
N ASN A 65 13.35 7.37 -1.23
CA ASN A 65 14.73 7.53 -0.80
C ASN A 65 15.33 8.86 -1.31
N LYS A 66 16.57 9.15 -0.94
CA LYS A 66 17.28 10.36 -1.36
C LYS A 66 17.40 10.55 -2.88
N ASN A 67 17.34 9.46 -3.64
CA ASN A 67 17.45 9.47 -5.10
C ASN A 67 16.07 9.55 -5.79
N GLY A 68 14.96 9.53 -5.02
CA GLY A 68 13.60 9.60 -5.55
C GLY A 68 12.97 8.25 -5.91
N ALA A 69 13.66 7.14 -5.67
CA ALA A 69 13.09 5.80 -5.81
C ALA A 69 12.30 5.41 -4.55
N PRO A 70 11.36 4.45 -4.63
CA PRO A 70 10.67 3.93 -3.46
C PRO A 70 11.64 3.50 -2.36
N ALA A 71 11.40 3.95 -1.14
CA ALA A 71 12.24 3.62 0.03
C ALA A 71 11.90 2.23 0.56
N ARG A 72 12.18 1.19 -0.22
CA ARG A 72 11.90 -0.21 0.11
C ARG A 72 12.53 -0.58 1.45
N GLY A 73 11.75 -1.25 2.31
CA GLY A 73 12.14 -1.57 3.68
C GLY A 73 11.89 -0.45 4.70
N ALA A 74 11.55 0.77 4.27
CA ALA A 74 11.10 1.80 5.20
C ALA A 74 9.75 1.41 5.82
N THR A 75 9.56 1.71 7.11
CA THR A 75 8.29 1.47 7.80
C THR A 75 7.53 2.79 7.92
N VAL A 76 6.31 2.79 7.44
CA VAL A 76 5.36 3.89 7.57
C VAL A 76 4.34 3.53 8.65
N THR A 77 4.17 4.38 9.64
CA THR A 77 3.20 4.18 10.73
C THR A 77 2.21 5.33 10.72
N LEU A 78 0.94 5.02 10.52
CA LEU A 78 -0.17 5.94 10.70
C LEU A 78 -0.70 5.82 12.14
N THR A 79 -0.76 6.94 12.83
CA THR A 79 -1.40 7.08 14.14
C THR A 79 -2.58 8.02 14.02
N SER A 80 -3.68 7.67 14.65
CA SER A 80 -4.90 8.47 14.72
C SER A 80 -5.49 8.41 16.14
N ASN A 81 -6.59 9.11 16.35
CA ASN A 81 -7.35 9.01 17.61
C ASN A 81 -7.90 7.60 17.90
N LEU A 82 -8.03 6.72 16.88
CA LEU A 82 -8.63 5.39 17.01
C LEU A 82 -7.62 4.25 16.99
N ARG A 83 -6.48 4.41 16.30
CA ARG A 83 -5.54 3.30 16.11
C ARG A 83 -4.14 3.76 15.72
N LYS A 84 -3.23 2.80 15.82
CA LYS A 84 -1.88 2.86 15.25
C LYS A 84 -1.69 1.68 14.30
N HIS A 85 -1.26 1.96 13.06
CA HIS A 85 -1.12 0.94 12.03
C HIS A 85 0.17 1.17 11.24
N SER A 86 1.03 0.16 11.17
CA SER A 86 2.32 0.21 10.47
C SER A 86 2.27 -0.64 9.20
N LYS A 87 2.90 -0.12 8.14
CA LYS A 87 3.15 -0.83 6.88
C LYS A 87 4.59 -0.64 6.45
N THR A 88 5.20 -1.68 5.93
CA THR A 88 6.53 -1.59 5.32
C THR A 88 6.38 -1.32 3.83
N ILE A 89 7.22 -0.44 3.28
CA ILE A 89 7.31 -0.24 1.82
C ILE A 89 7.97 -1.49 1.24
N ASP A 90 7.15 -2.28 0.60
CA ASP A 90 7.49 -3.61 0.16
C ASP A 90 8.42 -3.63 -1.06
N SER A 91 9.16 -4.73 -1.18
CA SER A 91 10.07 -5.01 -2.29
C SER A 91 9.69 -6.25 -3.10
N GLY A 92 8.55 -6.87 -2.78
CA GLY A 92 8.05 -8.08 -3.40
C GLY A 92 7.65 -9.11 -2.35
N SER A 93 6.37 -9.15 -1.97
CA SER A 93 5.83 -10.04 -0.94
C SER A 93 4.98 -11.18 -1.51
N GLY A 94 4.72 -11.17 -2.82
CA GLY A 94 3.94 -12.20 -3.49
C GLY A 94 4.80 -13.15 -4.32
N TYR A 95 4.29 -14.35 -4.61
CA TYR A 95 4.91 -15.26 -5.55
C TYR A 95 4.84 -14.67 -6.96
N LEU A 96 6.02 -14.44 -7.57
CA LEU A 96 6.18 -13.85 -8.91
C LEU A 96 5.42 -12.54 -9.15
N CYS A 97 5.11 -11.81 -8.09
CA CYS A 97 4.41 -10.53 -8.18
C CYS A 97 5.01 -9.49 -7.23
N GLN A 98 4.71 -8.24 -7.51
CA GLN A 98 5.13 -7.11 -6.68
C GLN A 98 3.96 -6.16 -6.50
N MET A 99 3.68 -5.82 -5.25
CA MET A 99 2.67 -4.84 -4.92
C MET A 99 3.16 -3.42 -5.16
N GLU A 100 2.24 -2.48 -5.31
CA GLU A 100 2.58 -1.06 -5.38
C GLU A 100 3.38 -0.65 -4.13
N PRO A 101 4.56 0.00 -4.27
CA PRO A 101 5.39 0.39 -3.13
C PRO A 101 4.84 1.62 -2.41
N VAL A 102 3.61 1.51 -1.92
CA VAL A 102 2.84 2.56 -1.25
C VAL A 102 2.25 2.02 0.04
N ALA A 103 2.37 2.76 1.13
CA ALA A 103 1.60 2.46 2.33
C ALA A 103 0.19 3.03 2.18
N HIS A 104 -0.77 2.18 1.89
CA HIS A 104 -2.17 2.53 1.73
C HIS A 104 -2.95 2.22 3.02
N TYR A 105 -3.77 3.18 3.47
CA TYR A 105 -4.60 3.09 4.67
C TYR A 105 -6.04 3.46 4.31
N GLY A 106 -6.98 2.54 4.51
CA GLY A 106 -8.40 2.90 4.58
C GLY A 106 -8.68 3.63 5.89
N ILE A 107 -9.44 4.70 5.86
CA ILE A 107 -9.79 5.53 7.03
C ILE A 107 -11.21 5.18 7.48
N ARG A 108 -11.37 4.96 8.78
CA ARG A 108 -12.66 4.63 9.38
C ARG A 108 -13.48 5.88 9.66
N ASN A 109 -14.80 5.74 9.74
CA ASN A 109 -15.67 6.83 10.16
C ASN A 109 -15.28 7.31 11.57
N GLY A 110 -15.17 8.64 11.76
CA GLY A 110 -14.74 9.25 13.02
C GLY A 110 -13.23 9.21 13.29
N GLU A 111 -12.44 8.63 12.40
CA GLU A 111 -10.98 8.62 12.51
C GLU A 111 -10.42 10.01 12.12
N LYS A 112 -9.59 10.58 12.97
CA LYS A 112 -9.02 11.93 12.85
C LYS A 112 -7.67 12.05 13.55
N ASP A 113 -7.09 13.25 13.52
CA ASP A 113 -5.81 13.56 14.18
C ASP A 113 -4.66 12.68 13.66
N PHE A 114 -4.49 12.67 12.33
CA PHE A 114 -3.54 11.81 11.67
C PHE A 114 -2.10 12.30 11.82
N GLU A 115 -1.24 11.40 12.29
CA GLU A 115 0.21 11.54 12.28
C GLU A 115 0.84 10.38 11.53
N VAL A 116 1.74 10.69 10.60
CA VAL A 116 2.53 9.71 9.85
C VAL A 116 3.96 9.75 10.33
N GLN A 117 4.45 8.63 10.81
CA GLN A 117 5.85 8.42 11.15
C GLN A 117 6.50 7.56 10.06
N ILE A 118 7.63 7.99 9.51
CA ILE A 118 8.42 7.20 8.57
C ILE A 118 9.76 6.87 9.22
N LYS A 119 9.99 5.58 9.47
CA LYS A 119 11.29 5.05 9.86
C LYS A 119 12.01 4.57 8.60
N TRP A 120 13.05 5.30 8.22
CA TRP A 120 13.85 5.01 7.04
C TRP A 120 14.81 3.84 7.28
N THR A 121 15.29 3.20 6.21
CA THR A 121 16.23 2.08 6.27
C THR A 121 17.57 2.42 6.91
N ASN A 122 17.94 3.69 6.98
CA ASN A 122 19.14 4.16 7.69
C ASN A 122 18.90 4.40 9.19
N GLY A 123 17.76 3.97 9.74
CA GLY A 123 17.39 4.10 11.14
C GLY A 123 16.81 5.46 11.54
N LYS A 124 16.90 6.49 10.71
CA LYS A 124 16.31 7.81 10.99
C LYS A 124 14.79 7.75 10.92
N THR A 125 14.14 8.62 11.69
CA THR A 125 12.69 8.72 11.77
C THR A 125 12.25 10.17 11.52
N ASN A 126 11.18 10.35 10.74
CA ASN A 126 10.52 11.63 10.56
C ASN A 126 9.03 11.50 10.89
N ASN A 127 8.45 12.55 11.47
CA ASN A 127 7.02 12.62 11.81
C ASN A 127 6.36 13.76 11.02
N TYR A 128 5.14 13.51 10.56
CA TYR A 128 4.36 14.44 9.74
C TYR A 128 2.91 14.45 10.19
N LYS A 129 2.35 15.64 10.43
CA LYS A 129 0.92 15.80 10.68
C LYS A 129 0.19 15.86 9.34
N ILE A 130 -0.86 15.08 9.20
CA ILE A 130 -1.69 15.01 8.01
C ILE A 130 -3.00 15.74 8.28
N LYS A 131 -3.35 16.69 7.43
CA LYS A 131 -4.56 17.51 7.61
C LYS A 131 -5.76 16.98 6.84
N GLU A 132 -5.53 16.27 5.74
CA GLU A 132 -6.59 15.88 4.80
C GLU A 132 -6.44 14.42 4.39
N THR A 133 -7.55 13.71 4.26
CA THR A 133 -7.65 12.36 3.68
C THR A 133 -8.01 12.42 2.20
N GLY A 134 -8.12 11.27 1.55
CA GLY A 134 -8.43 11.18 0.11
C GLY A 134 -7.28 11.64 -0.78
N LYS A 135 -6.03 11.54 -0.31
CA LYS A 135 -4.85 12.03 -1.01
C LYS A 135 -3.67 11.06 -0.91
N THR A 136 -2.77 11.20 -1.89
CA THR A 136 -1.44 10.60 -1.85
C THR A 136 -0.41 11.65 -1.41
N TYR A 137 0.29 11.37 -0.32
CA TYR A 137 1.40 12.18 0.17
C TYR A 137 2.72 11.56 -0.24
N ILE A 138 3.65 12.39 -0.69
CA ILE A 138 5.00 11.96 -1.11
C ILE A 138 6.01 12.56 -0.14
N PHE A 139 6.71 11.69 0.58
CA PHE A 139 7.78 12.08 1.49
C PHE A 139 9.11 11.57 0.97
N LYS A 140 10.08 12.47 0.86
CA LYS A 140 11.43 12.14 0.39
C LYS A 140 12.41 12.19 1.55
N GLN A 141 13.22 11.16 1.69
CA GLN A 141 14.30 11.15 2.66
C GLN A 141 15.27 12.30 2.37
N SER A 142 15.48 13.19 3.34
CA SER A 142 16.42 14.30 3.19
C SER A 142 17.83 13.77 2.96
N LYS A 143 18.58 14.41 2.06
CA LYS A 143 20.03 14.15 1.88
C LYS A 143 20.74 14.46 3.21
N MET A 144 21.61 13.57 3.63
CA MET A 144 22.53 13.83 4.73
C MET A 144 23.50 14.94 4.27
N THR A 145 23.35 16.15 4.76
CA THR A 145 24.41 17.17 4.61
C THR A 145 25.47 16.81 5.65
N ILE A 146 26.58 16.25 5.20
CA ILE A 146 27.79 16.17 6.04
C ILE A 146 28.35 17.58 6.01
N SER A 147 28.27 18.31 7.11
CA SER A 147 29.05 19.56 7.27
C SER A 147 30.52 19.15 7.27
N PRO A 148 31.37 19.74 6.43
CA PRO A 148 32.81 19.55 6.59
C PRO A 148 33.22 20.12 7.95
N SER A 149 33.90 19.30 8.72
CA SER A 149 34.60 19.69 9.96
C SER A 149 35.71 20.67 9.71
#